data_9948c6b567d7d011b266d39412561152
#
_entry.id   9948c6b567d7d011b266d39412561152
#
_cell.length_a   1.000
_cell.length_b   1.000
_cell.length_c   1.000
_cell.angle_alpha   90.00
_cell.angle_beta   90.00
_cell.angle_gamma   90.00
#
_symmetry.space_group_name_H-M   'P 1'
#
loop_
_entity.id
_entity.type
_entity.pdbx_description
1 polymer ?
#
loop_
_entity_poly.entity_id
_entity_poly.type
_entity_poly.pdbx_seq_one_letter_code
_entity_poly.pdbx_strand_id
1 'polypeptide(L)'
;MKAPNSFYYMHPELGDFGLRLVDPPTDAPLLHEWVTDPKAKYWMMQEAGLTDVLHEHELIELSEHHFAYVGLFHYRARFLVEVYDPAHSELADVYSPAAGDIGMHVLTAPTDTPVPGFTRAVMTAVMHLLFEGFGAERVVVEPDAENTPIHRLNEYVGFRPKRTVQLKDKRALLSFCTRSDFHSAKEALL
;
A
#
# COMPACT_ATOMS: atom_id res chain seq x y z
N MET A 1 6.06 4.45 14.77
CA MET A 1 6.75 4.84 13.50
C MET A 1 6.77 6.35 13.34
N LYS A 2 7.74 6.91 12.58
CA LYS A 2 7.70 8.33 12.22
C LYS A 2 7.34 8.46 10.74
N ALA A 3 6.14 8.95 10.47
CA ALA A 3 5.65 9.14 9.11
C ALA A 3 6.17 10.44 8.50
N PRO A 4 6.64 10.45 7.24
CA PRO A 4 6.87 11.70 6.51
C PRO A 4 5.51 12.34 6.13
N ASN A 5 5.38 13.67 6.25
CA ASN A 5 4.15 14.38 5.85
C ASN A 5 3.88 14.27 4.35
N SER A 6 4.94 14.14 3.56
CA SER A 6 4.88 13.95 2.11
C SER A 6 6.13 13.23 1.62
N PHE A 7 6.01 12.59 0.48
CA PHE A 7 7.12 11.93 -0.21
C PHE A 7 7.03 12.19 -1.71
N TYR A 8 8.16 12.24 -2.38
CA TYR A 8 8.24 12.48 -3.82
C TYR A 8 9.17 11.47 -4.46
N TYR A 9 8.74 10.91 -5.59
CA TYR A 9 9.51 9.97 -6.38
C TYR A 9 9.41 10.29 -7.87
N MET A 10 10.55 10.40 -8.55
CA MET A 10 10.63 10.56 -10.01
C MET A 10 10.84 9.19 -10.64
N HIS A 11 9.80 8.65 -11.29
CA HIS A 11 9.91 7.42 -12.06
C HIS A 11 10.61 7.71 -13.40
N PRO A 12 11.61 6.90 -13.81
CA PRO A 12 12.41 7.18 -15.02
C PRO A 12 11.61 7.35 -16.30
N GLU A 13 10.52 6.58 -16.45
CA GLU A 13 9.71 6.56 -17.68
C GLU A 13 8.40 7.36 -17.54
N LEU A 14 7.76 7.33 -16.36
CA LEU A 14 6.44 7.88 -16.17
C LEU A 14 6.43 9.26 -15.48
N GLY A 15 7.57 9.72 -14.96
CA GLY A 15 7.69 11.04 -14.33
C GLY A 15 7.20 11.07 -12.88
N ASP A 16 6.45 12.10 -12.52
CA ASP A 16 6.22 12.54 -11.14
C ASP A 16 5.20 11.69 -10.37
N PHE A 17 5.65 11.14 -9.25
CA PHE A 17 4.80 10.55 -8.21
C PHE A 17 4.99 11.31 -6.90
N GLY A 18 3.88 11.78 -6.31
CA GLY A 18 3.83 12.38 -4.98
C GLY A 18 2.98 11.55 -4.04
N LEU A 19 3.28 11.60 -2.76
CA LEU A 19 2.43 11.03 -1.71
C LEU A 19 2.28 12.08 -0.61
N ARG A 20 1.07 12.31 -0.16
CA ARG A 20 0.77 13.16 1.00
C ARG A 20 -0.17 12.42 1.95
N LEU A 21 -0.12 12.75 3.22
CA LEU A 21 -1.09 12.21 4.17
C LEU A 21 -2.52 12.50 3.70
N VAL A 22 -3.41 11.56 4.00
CA VAL A 22 -4.86 11.75 3.82
C VAL A 22 -5.32 12.87 4.73
N ASP A 23 -6.14 13.77 4.22
CA ASP A 23 -6.95 14.72 4.97
C ASP A 23 -8.40 14.21 4.96
N PRO A 24 -8.86 13.51 6.03
CA PRO A 24 -10.10 12.76 5.99
C PRO A 24 -11.32 13.57 5.52
N PRO A 25 -11.58 14.79 6.03
CA PRO A 25 -12.71 15.58 5.57
C PRO A 25 -12.67 15.94 4.08
N THR A 26 -11.47 16.18 3.54
CA THR A 26 -11.29 16.57 2.14
C THR A 26 -11.27 15.37 1.20
N ASP A 27 -10.63 14.27 1.62
CA ASP A 27 -10.34 13.13 0.74
C ASP A 27 -11.41 12.03 0.80
N ALA A 28 -12.21 11.94 1.88
CA ALA A 28 -13.17 10.85 2.06
C ALA A 28 -14.15 10.67 0.87
N PRO A 29 -14.68 11.72 0.22
CA PRO A 29 -15.54 11.53 -0.96
C PRO A 29 -14.83 10.81 -2.11
N LEU A 30 -13.58 11.18 -2.39
CA LEU A 30 -12.76 10.55 -3.43
C LEU A 30 -12.38 9.12 -3.06
N LEU A 31 -11.97 8.90 -1.82
CA LEU A 31 -11.58 7.56 -1.34
C LEU A 31 -12.78 6.62 -1.31
N HIS A 32 -13.98 7.12 -0.97
CA HIS A 32 -15.22 6.35 -1.04
C HIS A 32 -15.47 5.83 -2.46
N GLU A 33 -15.35 6.68 -3.49
CA GLU A 33 -15.47 6.24 -4.88
C GLU A 33 -14.48 5.11 -5.24
N TRP A 34 -13.26 5.14 -4.68
CA TRP A 34 -12.24 4.16 -5.00
C TRP A 34 -12.44 2.83 -4.27
N VAL A 35 -12.74 2.87 -2.96
CA VAL A 35 -12.85 1.64 -2.15
C VAL A 35 -14.16 0.87 -2.42
N THR A 36 -15.20 1.56 -2.90
CA THR A 36 -16.48 0.94 -3.29
C THR A 36 -16.52 0.49 -4.74
N ASP A 37 -15.51 0.82 -5.57
CA ASP A 37 -15.43 0.33 -6.95
C ASP A 37 -15.34 -1.21 -6.97
N PRO A 38 -16.07 -1.91 -7.87
CA PRO A 38 -16.01 -3.37 -7.98
C PRO A 38 -14.59 -3.95 -8.17
N LYS A 39 -13.64 -3.18 -8.72
CA LYS A 39 -12.23 -3.57 -8.86
C LYS A 39 -11.49 -3.61 -7.52
N ALA A 40 -11.98 -2.88 -6.51
CA ALA A 40 -11.42 -2.83 -5.16
C ALA A 40 -11.91 -3.95 -4.24
N LYS A 41 -12.46 -5.06 -4.77
CA LYS A 41 -13.06 -6.14 -3.97
C LYS A 41 -12.17 -6.69 -2.84
N TYR A 42 -10.86 -6.67 -3.03
CA TYR A 42 -9.90 -7.11 -2.01
C TYR A 42 -9.57 -6.05 -0.96
N TRP A 43 -10.08 -4.82 -1.12
CA TRP A 43 -10.04 -3.78 -0.09
C TRP A 43 -11.11 -3.98 0.98
N MET A 44 -12.16 -4.77 0.65
CA MET A 44 -13.22 -5.22 1.55
C MET A 44 -14.12 -4.09 2.09
N MET A 45 -14.29 -3.01 1.32
CA MET A 45 -15.13 -1.86 1.68
C MET A 45 -16.20 -1.54 0.61
N GLN A 46 -16.62 -2.52 -0.23
CA GLN A 46 -17.57 -2.28 -1.33
C GLN A 46 -18.93 -1.75 -0.85
N GLU A 47 -19.36 -2.18 0.34
CA GLU A 47 -20.66 -1.79 0.93
C GLU A 47 -20.54 -0.61 1.92
N ALA A 48 -19.34 -0.02 2.07
CA ALA A 48 -19.11 1.10 2.99
C ALA A 48 -19.83 2.35 2.49
N GLY A 49 -20.48 3.07 3.42
CA GLY A 49 -20.96 4.42 3.16
C GLY A 49 -19.84 5.46 3.26
N LEU A 50 -20.10 6.67 2.76
CA LEU A 50 -19.14 7.78 2.88
C LEU A 50 -18.72 8.05 4.33
N THR A 51 -19.67 7.95 5.27
CA THR A 51 -19.40 8.16 6.70
C THR A 51 -18.48 7.08 7.26
N ASP A 52 -18.56 5.84 6.78
CA ASP A 52 -17.70 4.75 7.22
C ASP A 52 -16.26 4.99 6.76
N VAL A 53 -16.09 5.42 5.49
CA VAL A 53 -14.77 5.77 4.94
C VAL A 53 -14.15 6.97 5.63
N LEU A 54 -14.96 8.02 5.92
CA LEU A 54 -14.50 9.18 6.69
C LEU A 54 -14.02 8.73 8.07
N HIS A 55 -14.85 8.00 8.80
CA HIS A 55 -14.53 7.53 10.15
C HIS A 55 -13.28 6.64 10.21
N GLU A 56 -13.13 5.72 9.25
CA GLU A 56 -11.93 4.88 9.14
C GLU A 56 -10.65 5.73 9.02
N HIS A 57 -10.66 6.73 8.13
CA HIS A 57 -9.48 7.57 7.93
C HIS A 57 -9.25 8.57 9.07
N GLU A 58 -10.28 8.99 9.79
CA GLU A 58 -10.14 9.75 11.05
C GLU A 58 -9.45 8.90 12.13
N LEU A 59 -9.80 7.62 12.25
CA LEU A 59 -9.12 6.69 13.16
C LEU A 59 -7.66 6.47 12.77
N ILE A 60 -7.37 6.35 11.48
CA ILE A 60 -5.99 6.24 10.97
C ILE A 60 -5.21 7.52 11.27
N GLU A 61 -5.78 8.71 11.07
CA GLU A 61 -5.13 10.00 11.36
C GLU A 61 -4.74 10.13 12.85
N LEU A 62 -5.55 9.60 13.75
CA LEU A 62 -5.29 9.60 15.19
C LEU A 62 -4.29 8.52 15.64
N SER A 63 -3.92 7.61 14.74
CA SER A 63 -3.05 6.47 15.05
C SER A 63 -1.57 6.87 15.07
N GLU A 64 -0.81 6.31 16.02
CA GLU A 64 0.66 6.36 16.01
C GLU A 64 1.29 5.21 15.21
N HIS A 65 0.49 4.23 14.77
CA HIS A 65 0.92 2.97 14.18
C HIS A 65 0.37 2.70 12.79
N HIS A 66 -0.53 3.56 12.28
CA HIS A 66 -1.17 3.42 10.99
C HIS A 66 -1.25 4.78 10.31
N PHE A 67 -0.91 4.86 9.02
CA PHE A 67 -0.87 6.08 8.23
C PHE A 67 -1.47 5.82 6.86
N ALA A 68 -2.25 6.76 6.35
CA ALA A 68 -2.82 6.70 5.00
C ALA A 68 -2.30 7.86 4.15
N TYR A 69 -2.00 7.57 2.89
CA TYR A 69 -1.49 8.53 1.91
C TYR A 69 -2.34 8.53 0.65
N VAL A 70 -2.74 9.72 0.21
CA VAL A 70 -3.17 9.94 -1.16
C VAL A 70 -1.94 10.01 -2.06
N GLY A 71 -1.87 9.11 -3.01
CA GLY A 71 -0.84 9.10 -4.03
C GLY A 71 -1.24 9.92 -5.25
N LEU A 72 -0.33 10.77 -5.69
CA LEU A 72 -0.49 11.67 -6.82
C LEU A 72 0.36 11.19 -8.00
N PHE A 73 -0.21 11.24 -9.18
CA PHE A 73 0.50 11.08 -10.44
C PHE A 73 0.26 12.33 -11.29
N HIS A 74 1.34 13.03 -11.64
CA HIS A 74 1.27 14.33 -12.28
C HIS A 74 0.29 15.27 -11.55
N TYR A 75 0.44 15.37 -10.23
CA TYR A 75 -0.36 16.21 -9.32
C TYR A 75 -1.85 15.86 -9.22
N ARG A 76 -2.28 14.72 -9.76
CA ARG A 76 -3.66 14.23 -9.65
C ARG A 76 -3.70 13.00 -8.74
N ALA A 77 -4.65 12.97 -7.82
CA ALA A 77 -4.89 11.82 -6.96
C ALA A 77 -5.24 10.58 -7.79
N ARG A 78 -4.47 9.48 -7.65
CA ARG A 78 -4.58 8.28 -8.48
C ARG A 78 -4.43 6.97 -7.73
N PHE A 79 -4.03 6.99 -6.46
CA PHE A 79 -3.90 5.78 -5.66
C PHE A 79 -3.94 6.11 -4.17
N LEU A 80 -4.26 5.11 -3.36
CA LEU A 80 -4.26 5.13 -1.90
C LEU A 80 -3.20 4.17 -1.41
N VAL A 81 -2.49 4.56 -0.36
CA VAL A 81 -1.51 3.71 0.34
C VAL A 81 -1.80 3.78 1.83
N GLU A 82 -1.92 2.63 2.46
CA GLU A 82 -1.87 2.51 3.91
C GLU A 82 -0.55 1.91 4.34
N VAL A 83 0.04 2.45 5.40
CA VAL A 83 1.32 2.03 5.97
C VAL A 83 1.11 1.80 7.45
N TYR A 84 1.42 0.61 7.96
CA TYR A 84 1.15 0.26 9.34
C TYR A 84 2.29 -0.52 10.00
N ASP A 85 2.30 -0.48 11.32
CA ASP A 85 3.19 -1.31 12.15
C ASP A 85 2.55 -2.69 12.34
N PRO A 86 3.14 -3.77 11.80
CA PRO A 86 2.57 -5.11 11.91
C PRO A 86 2.45 -5.61 13.36
N ALA A 87 3.23 -5.06 14.29
CA ALA A 87 3.13 -5.42 15.71
C ALA A 87 1.83 -4.91 16.37
N HIS A 88 1.15 -3.95 15.72
CA HIS A 88 -0.11 -3.36 16.15
C HIS A 88 -1.27 -3.72 15.21
N SER A 89 -1.14 -4.80 14.45
CA SER A 89 -2.14 -5.33 13.52
C SER A 89 -2.43 -6.80 13.79
N GLU A 90 -3.44 -7.37 13.12
CA GLU A 90 -3.75 -8.81 13.19
C GLU A 90 -2.59 -9.72 12.72
N LEU A 91 -1.59 -9.15 12.03
CA LEU A 91 -0.41 -9.93 11.63
C LEU A 91 0.43 -10.40 12.81
N ALA A 92 0.37 -9.72 13.96
CA ALA A 92 1.06 -10.16 15.19
C ALA A 92 0.59 -11.51 15.69
N ASP A 93 -0.64 -11.95 15.34
CA ASP A 93 -1.18 -13.25 15.71
C ASP A 93 -0.64 -14.39 14.82
N VAL A 94 -0.13 -14.06 13.63
CA VAL A 94 0.28 -15.07 12.64
C VAL A 94 1.78 -15.10 12.35
N TYR A 95 2.54 -14.09 12.75
CA TYR A 95 3.99 -14.12 12.76
C TYR A 95 4.54 -13.21 13.88
N SER A 96 5.84 -13.31 14.18
CA SER A 96 6.49 -12.42 15.16
C SER A 96 7.12 -11.24 14.42
N PRO A 97 6.52 -10.04 14.47
CA PRO A 97 7.08 -8.84 13.85
C PRO A 97 8.45 -8.50 14.44
N ALA A 98 9.40 -8.18 13.57
CA ALA A 98 10.72 -7.70 13.96
C ALA A 98 10.74 -6.17 14.00
N ALA A 99 11.67 -5.61 14.75
CA ALA A 99 11.89 -4.16 14.72
C ALA A 99 12.23 -3.73 13.28
N GLY A 100 11.59 -2.67 12.79
CA GLY A 100 11.77 -2.19 11.43
C GLY A 100 10.91 -2.89 10.37
N ASP A 101 10.04 -3.85 10.76
CA ASP A 101 8.99 -4.35 9.87
C ASP A 101 7.93 -3.27 9.65
N ILE A 102 7.52 -3.08 8.41
CA ILE A 102 6.44 -2.16 8.02
C ILE A 102 5.48 -2.90 7.07
N GLY A 103 4.19 -2.82 7.36
CA GLY A 103 3.12 -3.33 6.51
C GLY A 103 2.61 -2.27 5.55
N MET A 104 2.01 -2.68 4.43
CA MET A 104 1.36 -1.77 3.50
C MET A 104 0.16 -2.39 2.79
N HIS A 105 -0.82 -1.53 2.47
CA HIS A 105 -1.86 -1.80 1.48
C HIS A 105 -1.80 -0.76 0.38
N VAL A 106 -2.11 -1.15 -0.86
CA VAL A 106 -2.11 -0.24 -2.03
C VAL A 106 -3.38 -0.47 -2.85
N LEU A 107 -4.07 0.62 -3.18
CA LEU A 107 -5.22 0.65 -4.07
C LEU A 107 -4.99 1.69 -5.16
N THR A 108 -5.12 1.31 -6.43
CA THR A 108 -5.12 2.28 -7.54
C THR A 108 -6.55 2.72 -7.86
N ALA A 109 -6.73 4.01 -8.10
CA ALA A 109 -8.01 4.58 -8.50
C ALA A 109 -8.58 3.90 -9.76
N PRO A 110 -9.90 3.71 -9.85
CA PRO A 110 -10.54 3.30 -11.08
C PRO A 110 -10.26 4.31 -12.20
N THR A 111 -10.14 3.81 -13.43
CA THR A 111 -9.87 4.68 -14.60
C THR A 111 -10.34 4.03 -15.89
N ASP A 112 -10.86 4.87 -16.80
CA ASP A 112 -11.20 4.49 -18.17
C ASP A 112 -10.02 4.71 -19.13
N THR A 113 -8.97 5.39 -18.67
CA THR A 113 -7.76 5.70 -19.44
C THR A 113 -6.52 5.13 -18.75
N PRO A 114 -6.31 3.79 -18.80
CA PRO A 114 -5.16 3.16 -18.13
C PRO A 114 -3.84 3.60 -18.77
N VAL A 115 -2.86 3.87 -17.91
CA VAL A 115 -1.49 4.16 -18.33
C VAL A 115 -0.67 2.86 -18.26
N PRO A 116 -0.06 2.41 -19.35
CA PRO A 116 0.81 1.21 -19.33
C PRO A 116 1.91 1.34 -18.28
N GLY A 117 2.12 0.28 -17.48
CA GLY A 117 3.16 0.29 -16.44
C GLY A 117 2.81 1.05 -15.15
N PHE A 118 1.68 1.80 -15.10
CA PHE A 118 1.32 2.65 -13.97
C PHE A 118 1.34 1.92 -12.61
N THR A 119 0.69 0.77 -12.49
CA THR A 119 0.62 0.05 -11.21
C THR A 119 1.99 -0.45 -10.74
N ARG A 120 2.89 -0.81 -11.68
CA ARG A 120 4.28 -1.17 -11.35
C ARG A 120 5.05 0.05 -10.84
N ALA A 121 4.85 1.20 -11.47
CA ALA A 121 5.47 2.45 -11.04
C ALA A 121 4.94 2.91 -9.67
N VAL A 122 3.63 2.76 -9.40
CA VAL A 122 3.04 3.00 -8.08
C VAL A 122 3.71 2.11 -7.04
N MET A 123 3.81 0.79 -7.27
CA MET A 123 4.47 -0.12 -6.34
C MET A 123 5.93 0.29 -6.09
N THR A 124 6.66 0.68 -7.13
CA THR A 124 8.05 1.16 -6.99
C THR A 124 8.10 2.44 -6.13
N ALA A 125 7.24 3.42 -6.39
CA ALA A 125 7.18 4.66 -5.60
C ALA A 125 6.85 4.39 -4.12
N VAL A 126 5.91 3.47 -3.85
CA VAL A 126 5.55 3.06 -2.49
C VAL A 126 6.72 2.37 -1.79
N MET A 127 7.44 1.47 -2.46
CA MET A 127 8.62 0.83 -1.87
C MET A 127 9.72 1.85 -1.52
N HIS A 128 9.92 2.91 -2.33
CA HIS A 128 10.80 4.01 -1.98
C HIS A 128 10.30 4.79 -0.77
N LEU A 129 8.99 5.09 -0.67
CA LEU A 129 8.41 5.70 0.54
C LEU A 129 8.73 4.86 1.78
N LEU A 130 8.54 3.53 1.71
CA LEU A 130 8.74 2.65 2.86
C LEU A 130 10.21 2.54 3.26
N PHE A 131 11.11 2.32 2.32
CA PHE A 131 12.53 2.16 2.62
C PHE A 131 13.25 3.48 2.91
N GLU A 132 12.92 4.56 2.23
CA GLU A 132 13.61 5.84 2.35
C GLU A 132 12.87 6.82 3.27
N GLY A 133 11.55 6.89 3.16
CA GLY A 133 10.71 7.80 3.95
C GLY A 133 10.49 7.30 5.38
N PHE A 134 10.12 6.03 5.54
CA PHE A 134 9.87 5.41 6.86
C PHE A 134 11.12 4.73 7.46
N GLY A 135 12.13 4.43 6.65
CA GLY A 135 13.32 3.72 7.10
C GLY A 135 13.09 2.23 7.38
N ALA A 136 12.17 1.59 6.64
CA ALA A 136 11.90 0.17 6.81
C ALA A 136 13.18 -0.68 6.68
N GLU A 137 13.33 -1.67 7.54
CA GLU A 137 14.31 -2.75 7.37
C GLU A 137 13.73 -3.86 6.48
N ARG A 138 12.44 -4.12 6.62
CA ARG A 138 11.70 -5.12 5.86
C ARG A 138 10.25 -4.68 5.70
N VAL A 139 9.70 -4.87 4.50
CA VAL A 139 8.29 -4.67 4.21
C VAL A 139 7.56 -6.02 4.24
N VAL A 140 6.39 -6.05 4.84
CA VAL A 140 5.51 -7.22 4.91
C VAL A 140 4.17 -6.91 4.23
N VAL A 141 3.64 -7.89 3.51
CA VAL A 141 2.31 -7.83 2.89
C VAL A 141 1.59 -9.16 3.06
N GLU A 142 0.26 -9.09 3.10
CA GLU A 142 -0.62 -10.25 3.30
C GLU A 142 -1.85 -10.18 2.36
N PRO A 143 -1.64 -10.04 1.05
CA PRO A 143 -2.75 -10.03 0.11
C PRO A 143 -3.55 -11.33 0.19
N ASP A 144 -4.84 -11.24 -0.15
CA ASP A 144 -5.69 -12.42 -0.31
C ASP A 144 -5.01 -13.45 -1.21
N ALA A 145 -5.03 -14.72 -0.81
CA ALA A 145 -4.36 -15.81 -1.52
C ALA A 145 -4.89 -16.01 -2.96
N GLU A 146 -6.11 -15.53 -3.24
CA GLU A 146 -6.74 -15.59 -4.57
C GLU A 146 -6.43 -14.36 -5.44
N ASN A 147 -5.86 -13.30 -4.86
CA ASN A 147 -5.51 -12.09 -5.58
C ASN A 147 -4.23 -12.25 -6.41
N THR A 148 -4.28 -13.12 -7.42
CA THR A 148 -3.13 -13.41 -8.29
C THR A 148 -2.48 -12.16 -8.92
N PRO A 149 -3.22 -11.12 -9.36
CA PRO A 149 -2.61 -9.93 -9.92
C PRO A 149 -1.64 -9.22 -8.96
N ILE A 150 -2.00 -9.09 -7.67
CA ILE A 150 -1.13 -8.41 -6.70
C ILE A 150 0.09 -9.26 -6.36
N HIS A 151 0.00 -10.60 -6.38
CA HIS A 151 1.15 -11.46 -6.16
C HIS A 151 2.25 -11.20 -7.20
N ARG A 152 1.89 -11.06 -8.49
CA ARG A 152 2.85 -10.73 -9.56
C ARG A 152 3.46 -9.33 -9.40
N LEU A 153 2.68 -8.36 -8.90
CA LEU A 153 3.18 -7.02 -8.63
C LEU A 153 4.15 -7.02 -7.43
N ASN A 154 3.84 -7.79 -6.39
CA ASN A 154 4.71 -7.97 -5.25
C ASN A 154 6.04 -8.61 -5.66
N GLU A 155 6.00 -9.69 -6.44
CA GLU A 155 7.21 -10.33 -6.99
C GLU A 155 8.04 -9.36 -7.82
N TYR A 156 7.39 -8.53 -8.65
CA TYR A 156 8.04 -7.51 -9.49
C TYR A 156 8.89 -6.53 -8.67
N VAL A 157 8.47 -6.14 -7.46
CA VAL A 157 9.22 -5.25 -6.57
C VAL A 157 10.07 -5.99 -5.52
N GLY A 158 10.19 -7.31 -5.62
CA GLY A 158 11.12 -8.10 -4.83
C GLY A 158 10.52 -8.82 -3.62
N PHE A 159 9.19 -8.81 -3.43
CA PHE A 159 8.59 -9.62 -2.36
C PHE A 159 8.79 -11.11 -2.61
N ARG A 160 9.12 -11.81 -1.54
CA ARG A 160 9.27 -13.27 -1.51
C ARG A 160 8.15 -13.89 -0.69
N PRO A 161 7.31 -14.74 -1.30
CA PRO A 161 6.27 -15.48 -0.57
C PRO A 161 6.89 -16.37 0.52
N LYS A 162 6.27 -16.37 1.70
CA LYS A 162 6.72 -17.19 2.83
C LYS A 162 5.78 -18.35 3.10
N ARG A 163 4.50 -18.06 3.33
CA ARG A 163 3.47 -19.05 3.62
C ARG A 163 2.07 -18.43 3.54
N THR A 164 1.07 -19.27 3.36
CA THR A 164 -0.33 -18.88 3.54
C THR A 164 -0.67 -18.88 5.03
N VAL A 165 -1.39 -17.84 5.46
CA VAL A 165 -1.88 -17.67 6.83
C VAL A 165 -3.39 -17.44 6.81
N GLN A 166 -4.09 -17.82 7.89
CA GLN A 166 -5.49 -17.49 8.08
C GLN A 166 -5.56 -16.23 8.93
N LEU A 167 -6.13 -15.18 8.38
CA LEU A 167 -6.52 -13.96 9.05
C LEU A 167 -8.02 -14.01 9.37
N LYS A 168 -8.52 -13.00 10.09
CA LYS A 168 -9.90 -12.97 10.54
C LYS A 168 -10.89 -13.15 9.37
N ASP A 169 -10.69 -12.40 8.29
CA ASP A 169 -11.65 -12.31 7.20
C ASP A 169 -11.15 -12.89 5.87
N LYS A 170 -9.88 -13.33 5.80
CA LYS A 170 -9.28 -13.87 4.56
C LYS A 170 -8.19 -14.91 4.83
N ARG A 171 -7.98 -15.76 3.83
CA ARG A 171 -6.75 -16.54 3.69
C ARG A 171 -5.73 -15.71 2.90
N ALA A 172 -4.60 -15.41 3.48
CA ALA A 172 -3.64 -14.46 2.93
C ALA A 172 -2.27 -15.10 2.64
N LEU A 173 -1.56 -14.62 1.62
CA LEU A 173 -0.19 -15.02 1.31
C LEU A 173 0.80 -14.04 1.96
N LEU A 174 1.31 -14.43 3.13
CA LEU A 174 2.33 -13.66 3.84
C LEU A 174 3.64 -13.63 3.02
N SER A 175 4.09 -12.42 2.68
CA SER A 175 5.29 -12.20 1.87
C SER A 175 6.13 -11.08 2.45
N PHE A 176 7.44 -11.15 2.24
CA PHE A 176 8.41 -10.19 2.78
C PHE A 176 9.31 -9.65 1.67
N CYS A 177 9.73 -8.40 1.82
CA CYS A 177 10.72 -7.77 0.97
C CYS A 177 11.73 -7.00 1.83
N THR A 178 12.99 -7.36 1.77
CA THR A 178 14.07 -6.58 2.37
C THR A 178 14.52 -5.48 1.41
N ARG A 179 15.27 -4.48 1.90
CA ARG A 179 15.89 -3.46 1.04
C ARG A 179 16.75 -4.08 -0.06
N SER A 180 17.51 -5.13 0.26
CA SER A 180 18.33 -5.87 -0.72
C SER A 180 17.49 -6.57 -1.78
N ASP A 181 16.36 -7.21 -1.39
CA ASP A 181 15.46 -7.85 -2.35
C ASP A 181 14.88 -6.85 -3.34
N PHE A 182 14.45 -5.67 -2.84
CA PHE A 182 13.94 -4.58 -3.68
C PHE A 182 14.99 -4.06 -4.68
N HIS A 183 16.23 -3.81 -4.21
CA HIS A 183 17.33 -3.36 -5.08
C HIS A 183 17.64 -4.40 -6.16
N SER A 184 17.77 -5.68 -5.78
CA SER A 184 18.04 -6.77 -6.72
C SER A 184 16.93 -6.94 -7.76
N ALA A 185 15.66 -6.78 -7.36
CA ALA A 185 14.54 -6.83 -8.30
C ALA A 185 14.60 -5.68 -9.32
N LYS A 186 14.98 -4.47 -8.89
CA LYS A 186 15.16 -3.32 -9.80
C LYS A 186 16.31 -3.53 -10.79
N GLU A 187 17.45 -4.05 -10.32
CA GLU A 187 18.62 -4.31 -11.17
C GLU A 187 18.31 -5.37 -12.25
N ALA A 188 17.47 -6.35 -11.95
CA ALA A 188 17.07 -7.39 -12.91
C ALA A 188 16.13 -6.88 -14.02
N LEU A 189 15.62 -5.66 -13.91
CA LEU A 189 14.74 -5.01 -14.88
C LEU A 189 15.47 -4.02 -15.82
N LEU A 190 16.75 -3.76 -15.57
CA LEU A 190 17.62 -2.91 -16.40
C LEU A 190 18.38 -3.73 -17.43
#